data_8357573d44a7666802d83be27bdbfdb3
#
_entry.id   8357573d44a7666802d83be27bdbfdb3
#
_cell.length_a   1.000
_cell.length_b   1.000
_cell.length_c   1.000
_cell.angle_alpha   90.00
_cell.angle_beta   90.00
_cell.angle_gamma   90.00
#
_symmetry.space_group_name_H-M   'P 1'
#
loop_
_entity.id
_entity.type
_entity.pdbx_description
1 polymer ?
#
loop_
_entity_poly.entity_id
_entity_poly.type
_entity_poly.pdbx_seq_one_letter_code
_entity_poly.pdbx_strand_id
1 'polypeptide(L)'
;MPLQLFDAMAREGFEEVVALSDAASGARALIALHDTHAGPAFGGIRRWTYEAENAALHDALRLSRAMSRKCALLELPAGGGKVVLLEEEGLDLEAAYRAIGRAVQRLAGRFYTGPDVNTGARELAWVHAETDRKSTRLNSSHTV
;
A
#
# COMPACT_ATOMS: atom_id res chain seq x y z
N MET A 1 3.58 9.10 22.11
CA MET A 1 2.95 10.27 21.47
C MET A 1 2.20 9.85 20.24
N PRO A 2 0.96 10.24 20.07
CA PRO A 2 0.27 9.97 18.83
C PRO A 2 0.93 10.68 17.65
N LEU A 3 0.92 10.05 16.49
CA LEU A 3 1.49 10.61 15.28
C LEU A 3 0.63 11.79 14.80
N GLN A 4 1.28 12.89 14.49
CA GLN A 4 0.63 14.02 13.83
C GLN A 4 0.78 13.80 12.32
N LEU A 5 -0.26 13.30 11.69
CA LEU A 5 -0.19 12.84 10.30
C LEU A 5 0.24 13.93 9.32
N PHE A 6 -0.42 15.08 9.35
CA PHE A 6 -0.08 16.14 8.40
C PHE A 6 1.31 16.70 8.61
N ASP A 7 1.75 16.80 9.87
CA ASP A 7 3.12 17.24 10.17
C ASP A 7 4.14 16.24 9.62
N ALA A 8 3.87 14.93 9.79
CA ALA A 8 4.74 13.90 9.27
C ALA A 8 4.77 13.91 7.75
N MET A 9 3.63 14.08 7.10
CA MET A 9 3.55 14.15 5.65
C MET A 9 4.34 15.34 5.11
N ALA A 10 4.19 16.51 5.72
CA ALA A 10 4.91 17.69 5.29
C ALA A 10 6.42 17.57 5.52
N ARG A 11 6.81 17.07 6.69
CA ARG A 11 8.22 16.92 7.05
C ARG A 11 8.96 15.92 6.18
N GLU A 12 8.29 14.84 5.78
CA GLU A 12 8.93 13.73 5.08
C GLU A 12 8.54 13.60 3.62
N GLY A 13 7.72 14.51 3.11
CA GLY A 13 7.40 14.61 1.70
C GLY A 13 6.38 13.61 1.17
N PHE A 14 5.43 13.20 2.00
CA PHE A 14 4.36 12.30 1.55
C PHE A 14 3.32 13.04 0.72
N GLU A 15 2.84 12.40 -0.32
CA GLU A 15 1.83 12.98 -1.20
C GLU A 15 0.41 12.67 -0.75
N GLU A 16 0.17 11.43 -0.32
CA GLU A 16 -1.19 11.00 -0.04
C GLU A 16 -1.21 9.80 0.90
N VAL A 17 -2.20 9.78 1.79
CA VAL A 17 -2.49 8.61 2.62
C VAL A 17 -3.98 8.35 2.51
N VAL A 18 -4.33 7.13 2.11
CA VAL A 18 -5.72 6.68 1.99
C VAL A 18 -6.03 5.77 3.16
N ALA A 19 -7.07 6.09 3.89
CA ALA A 19 -7.59 5.20 4.93
C ALA A 19 -8.82 4.49 4.38
N LEU A 20 -8.74 3.16 4.28
CA LEU A 20 -9.81 2.32 3.77
C LEU A 20 -10.52 1.62 4.93
N SER A 21 -11.83 1.78 4.99
CA SER A 21 -12.66 1.05 5.93
C SER A 21 -13.80 0.42 5.15
N ASP A 22 -13.82 -0.92 5.10
CA ASP A 22 -14.84 -1.67 4.38
C ASP A 22 -15.60 -2.56 5.35
N ALA A 23 -16.82 -2.14 5.70
CA ALA A 23 -17.62 -2.81 6.71
C ALA A 23 -17.96 -4.26 6.31
N ALA A 24 -18.20 -4.51 5.02
CA ALA A 24 -18.61 -5.84 4.57
C ALA A 24 -17.54 -6.89 4.80
N SER A 25 -16.26 -6.56 4.59
CA SER A 25 -15.15 -7.48 4.78
C SER A 25 -14.50 -7.36 6.14
N GLY A 26 -14.73 -6.24 6.83
CA GLY A 26 -14.00 -5.87 8.03
C GLY A 26 -12.63 -5.27 7.74
N ALA A 27 -12.32 -4.96 6.48
CA ALA A 27 -11.01 -4.43 6.11
C ALA A 27 -10.80 -3.04 6.68
N ARG A 28 -9.66 -2.88 7.34
CA ARG A 28 -9.13 -1.59 7.78
C ARG A 28 -7.70 -1.51 7.28
N ALA A 29 -7.47 -0.65 6.32
CA ALA A 29 -6.19 -0.60 5.62
C ALA A 29 -5.75 0.83 5.37
N LEU A 30 -4.45 1.00 5.24
CA LEU A 30 -3.83 2.28 4.91
C LEU A 30 -3.01 2.13 3.64
N ILE A 31 -3.16 3.07 2.71
CA ILE A 31 -2.31 3.13 1.53
C ILE A 31 -1.53 4.43 1.62
N ALA A 32 -0.22 4.34 1.74
CA ALA A 32 0.64 5.51 1.78
C ALA A 32 1.38 5.64 0.46
N LEU A 33 1.29 6.81 -0.17
CA LEU A 33 2.07 7.16 -1.34
C LEU A 33 3.09 8.20 -0.92
N HIS A 34 4.37 7.83 -0.97
CA HIS A 34 5.42 8.75 -0.56
C HIS A 34 5.77 9.72 -1.69
N ASP A 35 6.11 9.19 -2.86
CA ASP A 35 6.59 10.04 -3.94
C ASP A 35 6.25 9.41 -5.28
N THR A 36 5.60 10.17 -6.15
CA THR A 36 5.27 9.74 -7.51
C THR A 36 5.81 10.70 -8.57
N HIS A 37 6.79 11.54 -8.21
CA HIS A 37 7.35 12.52 -9.15
C HIS A 37 8.13 11.86 -10.28
N ALA A 38 8.90 10.81 -9.99
CA ALA A 38 9.70 10.11 -11.00
C ALA A 38 8.90 9.07 -11.77
N GLY A 39 7.76 8.65 -11.24
CA GLY A 39 6.92 7.61 -11.82
C GLY A 39 5.98 7.04 -10.76
N PRO A 40 5.24 5.96 -11.07
CA PRO A 40 4.30 5.40 -10.11
C PRO A 40 5.00 4.91 -8.85
N ALA A 41 4.27 4.91 -7.76
CA ALA A 41 4.75 4.35 -6.50
C ALA A 41 4.67 2.82 -6.55
N PHE A 42 5.70 2.16 -6.05
CA PHE A 42 5.77 0.71 -5.93
C PHE A 42 5.83 0.31 -4.46
N GLY A 43 5.11 -0.73 -4.08
CA GLY A 43 5.18 -1.26 -2.73
C GLY A 43 4.24 -2.43 -2.53
N GLY A 44 4.56 -3.26 -1.55
CA GLY A 44 3.78 -4.44 -1.24
C GLY A 44 2.59 -4.15 -0.34
N ILE A 45 1.83 -5.20 -0.08
CA ILE A 45 0.72 -5.17 0.86
C ILE A 45 1.11 -6.01 2.07
N ARG A 46 1.30 -5.36 3.22
CA ARG A 46 1.63 -6.03 4.46
C ARG A 46 0.37 -6.24 5.28
N ARG A 47 0.12 -7.49 5.68
CA ARG A 47 -0.96 -7.82 6.61
C ARG A 47 -0.33 -8.20 7.94
N TRP A 48 -0.66 -7.44 8.98
CA TRP A 48 -0.01 -7.61 10.27
C TRP A 48 -0.95 -7.23 11.42
N THR A 49 -0.69 -7.81 12.58
CA THR A 49 -1.40 -7.44 13.80
C THR A 49 -0.68 -6.27 14.46
N TYR A 50 -1.36 -5.16 14.60
CA TYR A 50 -0.81 -3.95 15.22
C TYR A 50 -1.46 -3.71 16.57
N GLU A 51 -0.69 -3.18 17.51
CA GLU A 51 -1.20 -2.85 18.84
C GLU A 51 -2.20 -1.70 18.79
N ALA A 52 -2.05 -0.80 17.83
CA ALA A 52 -2.90 0.37 17.68
C ALA A 52 -2.87 0.85 16.22
N GLU A 53 -3.89 1.60 15.82
CA GLU A 53 -3.94 2.19 14.48
C GLU A 53 -2.74 3.08 14.22
N ASN A 54 -2.27 3.79 15.23
CA ASN A 54 -1.12 4.66 15.11
C ASN A 54 0.15 3.89 14.73
N ALA A 55 0.31 2.67 15.23
CA ALA A 55 1.43 1.81 14.88
C ALA A 55 1.35 1.38 13.42
N ALA A 56 0.15 1.07 12.93
CA ALA A 56 -0.06 0.73 11.53
C ALA A 56 0.27 1.92 10.62
N LEU A 57 -0.16 3.11 11.00
CA LEU A 57 0.13 4.33 10.25
C LEU A 57 1.63 4.62 10.19
N HIS A 58 2.32 4.52 11.32
CA HIS A 58 3.78 4.66 11.37
C HIS A 58 4.48 3.69 10.42
N ASP A 59 4.03 2.44 10.42
CA ASP A 59 4.64 1.40 9.58
C ASP A 59 4.40 1.70 8.10
N ALA A 60 3.19 2.09 7.73
CA ALA A 60 2.87 2.44 6.35
C ALA A 60 3.74 3.61 5.85
N LEU A 61 3.91 4.64 6.66
CA LEU A 61 4.73 5.79 6.29
C LEU A 61 6.20 5.41 6.18
N ARG A 62 6.73 4.71 7.19
CA ARG A 62 8.13 4.30 7.21
C ARG A 62 8.48 3.42 6.01
N LEU A 63 7.63 2.44 5.72
CA LEU A 63 7.88 1.47 4.66
C LEU A 63 7.77 2.11 3.27
N SER A 64 6.81 2.98 3.06
CA SER A 64 6.66 3.66 1.77
C SER A 64 7.84 4.59 1.49
N ARG A 65 8.33 5.30 2.50
CA ARG A 65 9.51 6.14 2.34
C ARG A 65 10.77 5.31 2.06
N ALA A 66 10.91 4.16 2.72
CA ALA A 66 12.02 3.25 2.45
C ALA A 66 11.99 2.75 1.01
N MET A 67 10.81 2.49 0.46
CA MET A 67 10.67 2.09 -0.94
C MET A 67 11.11 3.18 -1.91
N SER A 68 10.81 4.45 -1.62
CA SER A 68 11.30 5.55 -2.44
C SER A 68 12.83 5.62 -2.45
N ARG A 69 13.45 5.42 -1.29
CA ARG A 69 14.92 5.37 -1.19
C ARG A 69 15.50 4.23 -1.99
N LYS A 70 14.86 3.07 -1.93
CA LYS A 70 15.31 1.90 -2.69
C LYS A 70 15.23 2.16 -4.19
N CYS A 71 14.12 2.74 -4.66
CA CYS A 71 13.97 3.09 -6.07
C CYS A 71 15.02 4.09 -6.51
N ALA A 72 15.30 5.10 -5.68
CA ALA A 72 16.33 6.10 -6.00
C ALA A 72 17.73 5.49 -6.09
N LEU A 73 18.07 4.61 -5.15
CA LEU A 73 19.37 3.92 -5.15
C LEU A 73 19.54 3.03 -6.37
N LEU A 74 18.48 2.44 -6.87
CA LEU A 74 18.50 1.59 -8.06
C LEU A 74 18.27 2.37 -9.34
N GLU A 75 18.14 3.69 -9.24
CA GLU A 75 17.90 4.60 -10.37
C GLU A 75 16.66 4.22 -11.18
N LEU A 76 15.61 3.75 -10.48
CA LEU A 76 14.35 3.41 -11.12
C LEU A 76 13.47 4.65 -11.27
N PRO A 77 12.72 4.78 -12.39
CA PRO A 77 11.79 5.89 -12.57
C PRO A 77 10.48 5.62 -11.81
N ALA A 78 10.58 5.53 -10.50
CA ALA A 78 9.48 5.12 -9.64
C ALA A 78 9.70 5.69 -8.24
N GLY A 79 8.63 5.73 -7.47
CA GLY A 79 8.69 6.10 -6.07
C GLY A 79 8.17 4.98 -5.17
N GLY A 80 7.96 5.29 -3.92
CA GLY A 80 7.55 4.32 -2.91
C GLY A 80 6.12 4.50 -2.45
N GLY A 81 5.46 3.37 -2.27
CA GLY A 81 4.15 3.28 -1.63
C GLY A 81 4.08 2.03 -0.77
N LYS A 82 3.04 1.93 0.03
CA LYS A 82 2.83 0.77 0.87
C LYS A 82 1.39 0.65 1.24
N VAL A 83 0.90 -0.58 1.26
CA VAL A 83 -0.40 -0.89 1.85
C VAL A 83 -0.16 -1.66 3.14
N VAL A 84 -0.87 -1.28 4.18
CA VAL A 84 -0.89 -2.02 5.43
C VAL A 84 -2.33 -2.42 5.70
N LEU A 85 -2.57 -3.72 5.84
CA LEU A 85 -3.88 -4.27 6.19
C LEU A 85 -3.81 -4.76 7.63
N LEU A 86 -4.69 -4.24 8.47
CA LEU A 86 -4.75 -4.65 9.86
C LEU A 86 -5.36 -6.04 9.97
N GLU A 87 -4.61 -6.96 10.58
CA GLU A 87 -5.09 -8.31 10.87
C GLU A 87 -5.97 -8.24 12.09
N GLU A 88 -7.25 -8.55 11.92
CA GLU A 88 -8.22 -8.48 13.01
C GLU A 88 -9.14 -9.70 12.98
N GLU A 89 -9.71 -10.04 14.14
CA GLU A 89 -10.67 -11.12 14.22
C GLU A 89 -11.90 -10.80 13.36
N GLY A 90 -12.38 -11.80 12.63
CA GLY A 90 -13.55 -11.65 11.78
C GLY A 90 -13.25 -11.08 10.40
N LEU A 91 -11.98 -10.84 10.07
CA LEU A 91 -11.60 -10.34 8.76
C LEU A 91 -11.86 -11.39 7.67
N ASP A 92 -12.66 -11.03 6.66
CA ASP A 92 -12.84 -11.84 5.46
C ASP A 92 -11.70 -11.54 4.50
N LEU A 93 -10.71 -12.42 4.43
CA LEU A 93 -9.48 -12.16 3.70
C LEU A 93 -9.71 -11.86 2.22
N GLU A 94 -10.46 -12.71 1.53
CA GLU A 94 -10.68 -12.49 0.10
C GLU A 94 -11.38 -11.16 -0.14
N ALA A 95 -12.46 -10.90 0.59
CA ALA A 95 -13.21 -9.65 0.43
C ALA A 95 -12.36 -8.43 0.79
N ALA A 96 -11.50 -8.55 1.81
CA ALA A 96 -10.62 -7.47 2.23
C ALA A 96 -9.59 -7.13 1.14
N TYR A 97 -8.93 -8.15 0.57
CA TYR A 97 -7.96 -7.91 -0.49
C TYR A 97 -8.63 -7.38 -1.77
N ARG A 98 -9.85 -7.80 -2.06
CA ARG A 98 -10.61 -7.23 -3.17
C ARG A 98 -10.95 -5.76 -2.93
N ALA A 99 -11.30 -5.40 -1.69
CA ALA A 99 -11.54 -4.01 -1.32
C ALA A 99 -10.27 -3.16 -1.50
N ILE A 100 -9.11 -3.70 -1.12
CA ILE A 100 -7.83 -3.05 -1.38
C ILE A 100 -7.61 -2.88 -2.88
N GLY A 101 -7.91 -3.90 -3.68
CA GLY A 101 -7.80 -3.81 -5.14
C GLY A 101 -8.63 -2.68 -5.72
N ARG A 102 -9.86 -2.51 -5.26
CA ARG A 102 -10.71 -1.41 -5.70
C ARG A 102 -10.13 -0.05 -5.31
N ALA A 103 -9.54 0.05 -4.12
CA ALA A 103 -8.90 1.28 -3.67
C ALA A 103 -7.66 1.59 -4.52
N VAL A 104 -6.86 0.58 -4.84
CA VAL A 104 -5.68 0.72 -5.72
C VAL A 104 -6.13 1.17 -7.12
N GLN A 105 -7.21 0.60 -7.63
CA GLN A 105 -7.75 0.99 -8.94
C GLN A 105 -8.13 2.48 -8.96
N ARG A 106 -8.68 2.99 -7.86
CA ARG A 106 -9.05 4.41 -7.77
C ARG A 106 -7.84 5.34 -7.81
N LEU A 107 -6.64 4.83 -7.56
CA LEU A 107 -5.41 5.62 -7.68
C LEU A 107 -4.93 5.76 -9.13
N ALA A 108 -5.61 5.11 -10.07
CA ALA A 108 -5.46 5.33 -11.51
C ALA A 108 -4.02 5.23 -12.02
N GLY A 109 -3.33 4.16 -11.65
CA GLY A 109 -1.96 3.90 -12.12
C GLY A 109 -0.86 4.57 -11.32
N ARG A 110 -1.19 5.29 -10.27
CA ARG A 110 -0.18 5.92 -9.41
C ARG A 110 0.46 4.96 -8.43
N PHE A 111 -0.08 3.77 -8.27
CA PHE A 111 0.45 2.78 -7.33
C PHE A 111 0.37 1.37 -7.91
N TYR A 112 1.49 0.66 -7.89
CA TYR A 112 1.61 -0.74 -8.30
C TYR A 112 1.90 -1.59 -7.07
N THR A 113 1.09 -2.63 -6.87
CA THR A 113 1.18 -3.50 -5.69
C THR A 113 2.05 -4.71 -5.93
N GLY A 114 2.59 -5.24 -4.83
CA GLY A 114 3.38 -6.45 -4.84
C GLY A 114 3.20 -7.24 -3.53
N PRO A 115 3.94 -8.34 -3.39
CA PRO A 115 3.88 -9.15 -2.17
C PRO A 115 4.61 -8.46 -1.02
N ASP A 116 4.27 -8.87 0.18
CA ASP A 116 4.98 -8.54 1.40
C ASP A 116 4.54 -9.53 2.49
N VAL A 117 4.82 -9.23 3.74
CA VAL A 117 4.49 -10.12 4.86
C VAL A 117 3.00 -10.48 4.83
N ASN A 118 2.72 -11.77 4.87
CA ASN A 118 1.38 -12.38 4.85
C ASN A 118 0.55 -12.10 3.59
N THR A 119 1.19 -11.61 2.54
CA THR A 119 0.53 -11.39 1.24
C THR A 119 1.36 -12.04 0.15
N GLY A 120 0.86 -13.15 -0.37
CA GLY A 120 1.50 -13.88 -1.45
C GLY A 120 0.68 -13.87 -2.71
N ALA A 121 0.95 -14.84 -3.60
CA ALA A 121 0.33 -14.92 -4.91
C ALA A 121 -1.19 -15.02 -4.86
N ARG A 122 -1.74 -15.79 -3.90
CA ARG A 122 -3.19 -15.96 -3.76
C ARG A 122 -3.87 -14.61 -3.45
N GLU A 123 -3.32 -13.90 -2.48
CA GLU A 123 -3.87 -12.61 -2.05
C GLU A 123 -3.76 -11.57 -3.16
N LEU A 124 -2.61 -11.54 -3.84
CA LEU A 124 -2.42 -10.62 -4.97
C LEU A 124 -3.36 -10.90 -6.12
N ALA A 125 -3.73 -12.17 -6.35
CA ALA A 125 -4.71 -12.50 -7.38
C ALA A 125 -6.06 -11.86 -7.07
N TRP A 126 -6.47 -11.82 -5.80
CA TRP A 126 -7.70 -11.16 -5.41
C TRP A 126 -7.65 -9.64 -5.62
N VAL A 127 -6.51 -9.04 -5.29
CA VAL A 127 -6.30 -7.60 -5.54
C VAL A 127 -6.37 -7.31 -7.04
N HIS A 128 -5.63 -8.08 -7.82
CA HIS A 128 -5.53 -7.86 -9.27
C HIS A 128 -6.83 -8.14 -10.02
N ALA A 129 -7.71 -8.97 -9.44
CA ALA A 129 -9.03 -9.19 -10.03
C ALA A 129 -9.87 -7.90 -10.07
N GLU A 130 -9.55 -6.94 -9.20
CA GLU A 130 -10.27 -5.66 -9.09
C GLU A 130 -9.52 -4.51 -9.75
N THR A 131 -8.39 -4.77 -10.42
CA THR A 131 -7.56 -3.70 -10.99
C THR A 131 -7.41 -3.87 -12.50
N ASP A 132 -7.20 -2.72 -13.18
CA ASP A 132 -6.83 -2.69 -14.59
C ASP A 132 -5.37 -3.13 -14.75
N ARG A 133 -5.10 -4.03 -15.70
CA ARG A 133 -3.75 -4.57 -15.91
C ARG A 133 -2.71 -3.51 -16.27
N LYS A 134 -3.14 -2.46 -16.96
CA LYS A 134 -2.21 -1.43 -17.46
C LYS A 134 -1.84 -0.40 -16.42
N SER A 135 -2.67 -0.23 -15.40
CA SER A 135 -2.54 0.93 -14.52
C SER A 135 -2.22 0.62 -13.07
N THR A 136 -2.25 -0.64 -12.64
CA THR A 136 -2.13 -0.94 -11.21
C THR A 136 -1.38 -2.23 -10.86
N ARG A 137 -0.96 -3.00 -11.85
CA ARG A 137 -0.29 -4.29 -11.60
C ARG A 137 1.18 -4.22 -11.96
N LEU A 138 2.01 -4.86 -11.12
CA LEU A 138 3.37 -5.14 -11.54
C LEU A 138 3.33 -6.21 -12.62
N ASN A 139 3.98 -5.93 -13.75
CA ASN A 139 4.19 -6.91 -14.78
C ASN A 139 5.23 -7.92 -14.27
N SER A 140 5.02 -9.22 -14.53
CA SER A 140 5.95 -10.28 -14.12
C SER A 140 7.36 -10.08 -14.69
N SER A 141 7.53 -9.32 -15.76
CA SER A 141 8.83 -8.97 -16.33
C SER A 141 9.51 -7.82 -15.58
N HIS A 142 8.82 -7.15 -14.67
CA HIS A 142 9.37 -6.08 -13.85
C HIS A 142 9.59 -6.58 -12.43
N THR A 143 10.63 -7.37 -12.25
CA THR A 143 11.04 -7.76 -10.91
C THR A 143 11.87 -6.66 -10.30
N VAL A 144 11.36 -6.11 -9.24
CA VAL A 144 12.06 -5.09 -8.48
C VAL A 144 12.63 -5.70 -7.22
#